data_cafb5840ce2c7d4557637786c49c40e3
#
_entry.id   cafb5840ce2c7d4557637786c49c40e3
#
_cell.length_a   1.000
_cell.length_b   1.000
_cell.length_c   1.000
_cell.angle_alpha   90.00
_cell.angle_beta   90.00
_cell.angle_gamma   90.00
#
_symmetry.space_group_name_H-M   'P 1'
#
loop_
_entity.id
_entity.type
_entity.pdbx_description
1 polymer ?
#
loop_
_entity_poly.entity_id
_entity_poly.type
_entity_poly.pdbx_seq_one_letter_code
_entity_poly.pdbx_strand_id
1 'polypeptide(L)'
;MQRLMKSVEQSGWKVEFERESRVPSVTVNGSYWREIGREAVQGGLSVPLPLWYRKQGEIASSLAERRREEAELLRARNELTRAIHQHYQDARTTADLLAVFDKGLLKQAQEALRLARFSFQQGASSLLEVFDAQRVQRQIQMDYAQARYDLAVSLARLERSVGGPL
;
A
#
# COMPACT_ATOMS: atom_id res chain seq x y z
N MET A 1 5.18 -5.08 1.63
CA MET A 1 5.05 -6.10 2.70
C MET A 1 6.36 -6.81 3.02
N GLN A 2 7.04 -7.44 2.08
CA GLN A 2 8.30 -8.16 2.33
C GLN A 2 9.38 -7.32 3.04
N ARG A 3 9.53 -6.04 2.67
CA ARG A 3 10.48 -5.14 3.33
C ARG A 3 10.18 -4.98 4.82
N LEU A 4 8.92 -4.75 5.19
CA LEU A 4 8.52 -4.58 6.60
C LEU A 4 8.68 -5.88 7.40
N MET A 5 8.44 -7.04 6.80
CA MET A 5 8.69 -8.34 7.45
C MET A 5 10.17 -8.52 7.75
N LYS A 6 11.06 -8.17 6.79
CA LYS A 6 12.52 -8.21 7.01
C LYS A 6 12.98 -7.19 8.05
N SER A 7 12.35 -6.00 8.13
CA SER A 7 12.66 -5.00 9.16
C SER A 7 12.34 -5.52 10.57
N VAL A 8 11.21 -6.21 10.74
CA VAL A 8 10.86 -6.87 12.01
C VAL A 8 11.86 -7.97 12.36
N GLU A 9 12.27 -8.78 11.39
CA GLU A 9 13.29 -9.82 11.59
C GLU A 9 14.63 -9.20 12.00
N GLN A 10 15.08 -8.17 11.29
CA GLN A 10 16.30 -7.43 11.61
C GLN A 10 16.28 -6.85 13.01
N SER A 11 15.17 -6.24 13.43
CA SER A 11 15.02 -5.71 14.78
C SER A 11 15.04 -6.82 15.85
N GLY A 12 14.56 -8.02 15.52
CA GLY A 12 14.69 -9.22 16.36
C GLY A 12 16.15 -9.62 16.60
N TRP A 13 16.95 -9.71 15.53
CA TRP A 13 18.38 -9.99 15.61
C TRP A 13 19.15 -8.92 16.41
N LYS A 14 18.74 -7.65 16.29
CA LYS A 14 19.35 -6.57 17.07
C LYS A 14 19.13 -6.75 18.57
N VAL A 15 17.92 -7.16 18.98
CA VAL A 15 17.63 -7.47 20.39
C VAL A 15 18.50 -8.63 20.88
N GLU A 16 18.67 -9.68 20.09
CA GLU A 16 19.52 -10.84 20.41
C GLU A 16 20.98 -10.40 20.57
N PHE A 17 21.49 -9.64 19.62
CA PHE A 17 22.84 -9.07 19.66
C PHE A 17 23.11 -8.25 20.92
N GLU A 18 22.17 -7.37 21.32
CA GLU A 18 22.34 -6.57 22.55
C GLU A 18 22.29 -7.44 23.82
N ARG A 19 21.54 -8.55 23.79
CA ARG A 19 21.51 -9.51 24.90
C ARG A 19 22.79 -10.30 25.01
N GLU A 20 23.33 -10.79 23.91
CA GLU A 20 24.59 -11.53 23.87
C GLU A 20 25.79 -10.64 24.24
N SER A 21 25.75 -9.37 23.84
CA SER A 21 26.76 -8.35 24.16
C SER A 21 26.89 -8.06 25.67
N ARG A 22 26.08 -8.67 26.53
CA ARG A 22 26.27 -8.65 28.01
C ARG A 22 27.44 -9.53 28.45
N VAL A 23 27.80 -10.53 27.63
CA VAL A 23 28.92 -11.40 27.94
C VAL A 23 30.21 -10.63 27.65
N PRO A 24 31.10 -10.46 28.62
CA PRO A 24 32.34 -9.72 28.39
C PRO A 24 33.22 -10.45 27.36
N SER A 25 33.76 -9.70 26.43
CA SER A 25 34.72 -10.22 25.47
C SER A 25 36.09 -10.35 26.11
N VAL A 26 36.75 -11.46 25.89
CA VAL A 26 38.17 -11.66 26.28
C VAL A 26 39.03 -11.12 25.16
N THR A 27 39.84 -10.13 25.46
CA THR A 27 40.78 -9.57 24.48
C THR A 27 42.19 -10.06 24.83
N VAL A 28 42.83 -10.70 23.88
CA VAL A 28 44.26 -11.11 23.96
C VAL A 28 45.07 -10.18 23.09
N ASN A 29 46.03 -9.51 23.68
CA ASN A 29 46.96 -8.60 22.97
C ASN A 29 48.39 -9.09 23.15
N GLY A 30 49.15 -9.03 22.06
CA GLY A 30 50.57 -9.24 22.05
C GLY A 30 51.24 -8.09 21.33
N SER A 31 52.32 -7.58 21.89
CA SER A 31 53.16 -6.58 21.22
C SER A 31 54.62 -6.95 21.35
N TYR A 32 55.37 -6.73 20.29
CA TYR A 32 56.80 -6.86 20.21
C TYR A 32 57.36 -5.49 19.82
N TRP A 33 58.33 -5.02 20.59
CA TRP A 33 59.09 -3.82 20.19
C TRP A 33 60.60 -4.04 20.35
N ARG A 34 61.30 -3.40 19.47
CA ARG A 34 62.77 -3.44 19.44
C ARG A 34 63.24 -1.96 19.50
N GLU A 35 64.01 -1.63 20.51
CA GLU A 35 64.68 -0.36 20.67
C GLU A 35 66.17 -0.61 20.83
N ILE A 36 67.01 0.36 20.47
CA ILE A 36 68.48 0.18 20.34
C ILE A 36 69.06 -0.67 21.48
N GLY A 37 69.39 -1.91 21.15
CA GLY A 37 70.00 -2.89 22.09
C GLY A 37 69.10 -3.58 23.09
N ARG A 38 67.77 -3.36 22.97
CA ARG A 38 66.78 -4.06 23.83
C ARG A 38 65.60 -4.55 23.02
N GLU A 39 65.24 -5.79 23.24
CA GLU A 39 64.03 -6.40 22.68
C GLU A 39 63.08 -6.73 23.84
N ALA A 40 61.78 -6.44 23.65
CA ALA A 40 60.80 -6.83 24.61
C ALA A 40 59.54 -7.38 23.93
N VAL A 41 58.99 -8.41 24.53
CA VAL A 41 57.71 -9.03 24.16
C VAL A 41 56.76 -8.81 25.32
N GLN A 42 55.59 -8.29 25.04
CA GLN A 42 54.51 -8.13 26.02
C GLN A 42 53.30 -8.89 25.55
N GLY A 43 52.73 -9.74 26.42
CA GLY A 43 51.43 -10.35 26.25
C GLY A 43 50.49 -9.86 27.33
N GLY A 44 49.22 -9.61 26.95
CA GLY A 44 48.20 -9.16 27.88
C GLY A 44 46.88 -9.86 27.62
N LEU A 45 46.12 -10.08 28.71
CA LEU A 45 44.76 -10.56 28.72
C LEU A 45 43.89 -9.48 29.37
N SER A 46 42.85 -9.03 28.69
CA SER A 46 41.91 -8.04 29.20
C SER A 46 40.49 -8.57 29.16
N VAL A 47 39.83 -8.56 30.32
CA VAL A 47 38.43 -8.95 30.45
C VAL A 47 37.67 -7.78 31.09
N PRO A 48 36.84 -7.00 30.35
CA PRO A 48 36.04 -5.95 30.94
C PRO A 48 34.90 -6.56 31.78
N LEU A 49 34.91 -6.37 33.11
CA LEU A 49 33.86 -6.84 33.99
C LEU A 49 32.76 -5.76 34.11
N PRO A 50 31.53 -6.02 33.61
CA PRO A 50 30.40 -5.07 33.73
C PRO A 50 29.80 -5.11 35.12
N LEU A 51 30.43 -4.39 36.11
CA LEU A 51 30.01 -4.40 37.50
C LEU A 51 28.69 -3.64 37.77
N TRP A 52 28.50 -2.52 37.06
CA TRP A 52 27.36 -1.59 37.27
C TRP A 52 26.43 -1.49 36.09
N TYR A 53 26.93 -1.60 34.88
CA TYR A 53 26.18 -1.42 33.66
C TYR A 53 26.08 -2.72 32.85
N ARG A 54 24.85 -3.23 32.69
CA ARG A 54 24.55 -4.50 32.00
C ARG A 54 23.74 -4.26 30.74
N LYS A 55 23.97 -3.14 30.06
CA LYS A 55 23.28 -2.76 28.81
C LYS A 55 21.74 -2.77 28.90
N GLN A 56 21.17 -2.48 30.08
CA GLN A 56 19.72 -2.51 30.27
C GLN A 56 19.00 -1.49 29.36
N GLY A 57 19.61 -0.31 29.18
CA GLY A 57 19.07 0.76 28.35
C GLY A 57 19.02 0.39 26.87
N GLU A 58 20.11 -0.19 26.33
CA GLU A 58 20.21 -0.62 24.94
C GLU A 58 19.22 -1.75 24.63
N ILE A 59 19.09 -2.70 25.54
CA ILE A 59 18.12 -3.79 25.37
C ILE A 59 16.70 -3.25 25.43
N ALA A 60 16.39 -2.33 26.34
CA ALA A 60 15.08 -1.71 26.41
C ALA A 60 14.77 -0.91 25.13
N SER A 61 15.76 -0.18 24.62
CA SER A 61 15.68 0.55 23.34
C SER A 61 15.42 -0.38 22.16
N SER A 62 16.20 -1.46 22.04
CA SER A 62 16.07 -2.45 20.97
C SER A 62 14.70 -3.17 21.01
N LEU A 63 14.20 -3.46 22.22
CA LEU A 63 12.86 -4.02 22.40
C LEU A 63 11.75 -3.04 22.00
N ALA A 64 11.92 -1.75 22.31
CA ALA A 64 10.98 -0.71 21.92
C ALA A 64 10.98 -0.52 20.37
N GLU A 65 12.16 -0.53 19.77
CA GLU A 65 12.32 -0.50 18.30
C GLU A 65 11.64 -1.68 17.62
N ARG A 66 11.84 -2.90 18.12
CA ARG A 66 11.16 -4.10 17.62
C ARG A 66 9.64 -3.99 17.69
N ARG A 67 9.10 -3.54 18.83
CA ARG A 67 7.65 -3.32 18.99
C ARG A 67 7.11 -2.27 18.01
N ARG A 68 7.89 -1.24 17.73
CA ARG A 68 7.55 -0.23 16.72
C ARG A 68 7.46 -0.84 15.33
N GLU A 69 8.46 -1.62 14.90
CA GLU A 69 8.46 -2.30 13.61
C GLU A 69 7.29 -3.30 13.47
N GLU A 70 6.99 -4.06 14.55
CA GLU A 70 5.83 -4.95 14.59
C GLU A 70 4.50 -4.18 14.43
N ALA A 71 4.38 -3.03 15.09
CA ALA A 71 3.20 -2.17 14.99
C ALA A 71 3.07 -1.54 13.58
N GLU A 72 4.19 -1.13 12.96
CA GLU A 72 4.21 -0.62 11.58
C GLU A 72 3.80 -1.70 10.57
N LEU A 73 4.26 -2.94 10.74
CA LEU A 73 3.83 -4.06 9.90
C LEU A 73 2.32 -4.33 10.03
N LEU A 74 1.80 -4.33 11.26
CA LEU A 74 0.36 -4.51 11.50
C LEU A 74 -0.46 -3.38 10.87
N ARG A 75 -0.01 -2.14 11.04
CA ARG A 75 -0.64 -0.96 10.42
C ARG A 75 -0.67 -1.09 8.89
N ALA A 76 0.45 -1.43 8.27
CA ALA A 76 0.53 -1.59 6.83
C ALA A 76 -0.37 -2.73 6.31
N ARG A 77 -0.50 -3.84 7.07
CA ARG A 77 -1.46 -4.90 6.75
C ARG A 77 -2.90 -4.41 6.78
N ASN A 78 -3.28 -3.69 7.83
CA ASN A 78 -4.63 -3.15 7.98
C ASN A 78 -4.95 -2.12 6.88
N GLU A 79 -3.99 -1.27 6.52
CA GLU A 79 -4.13 -0.30 5.43
C GLU A 79 -4.32 -0.98 4.08
N LEU A 80 -3.54 -2.03 3.80
CA LEU A 80 -3.68 -2.82 2.57
C LEU A 80 -5.04 -3.52 2.50
N THR A 81 -5.47 -4.17 3.56
CA THR A 81 -6.78 -4.83 3.63
C THR A 81 -7.90 -3.83 3.39
N ARG A 82 -7.85 -2.66 4.02
CA ARG A 82 -8.82 -1.59 3.82
C ARG A 82 -8.83 -1.10 2.37
N ALA A 83 -7.66 -0.87 1.78
CA ALA A 83 -7.55 -0.42 0.39
C ALA A 83 -8.15 -1.44 -0.58
N ILE A 84 -7.89 -2.74 -0.40
CA ILE A 84 -8.47 -3.81 -1.22
C ILE A 84 -10.00 -3.80 -1.11
N HIS A 85 -10.53 -3.74 0.11
CA HIS A 85 -11.98 -3.69 0.30
C HIS A 85 -12.61 -2.46 -0.34
N GLN A 86 -12.00 -1.29 -0.20
CA GLN A 86 -12.47 -0.06 -0.81
C GLN A 86 -12.49 -0.17 -2.34
N HIS A 87 -11.37 -0.58 -2.95
CA HIS A 87 -11.29 -0.72 -4.41
C HIS A 87 -12.23 -1.79 -4.95
N TYR A 88 -12.47 -2.87 -4.21
CA TYR A 88 -13.48 -3.86 -4.57
C TYR A 88 -14.90 -3.26 -4.56
N GLN A 89 -15.26 -2.49 -3.54
CA GLN A 89 -16.58 -1.83 -3.48
C GLN A 89 -16.73 -0.79 -4.58
N ASP A 90 -15.67 -0.02 -4.87
CA ASP A 90 -15.66 0.96 -5.97
C ASP A 90 -15.88 0.26 -7.32
N ALA A 91 -15.17 -0.84 -7.58
CA ALA A 91 -15.31 -1.61 -8.80
C ALA A 91 -16.71 -2.22 -8.94
N ARG A 92 -17.27 -2.73 -7.85
CA ARG A 92 -18.63 -3.27 -7.82
C ARG A 92 -19.67 -2.18 -8.10
N THR A 93 -19.56 -1.04 -7.44
CA THR A 93 -20.49 0.08 -7.63
C THR A 93 -20.47 0.60 -9.06
N THR A 94 -19.27 0.73 -9.65
CA THR A 94 -19.14 1.16 -11.05
C THR A 94 -19.67 0.12 -12.04
N ALA A 95 -19.50 -1.17 -11.74
CA ALA A 95 -20.10 -2.25 -12.54
C ALA A 95 -21.63 -2.24 -12.47
N ASP A 96 -22.20 -2.07 -11.27
CA ASP A 96 -23.65 -1.96 -11.07
C ASP A 96 -24.23 -0.73 -11.81
N LEU A 97 -23.52 0.40 -11.77
CA LEU A 97 -23.89 1.60 -12.52
C LEU A 97 -23.89 1.33 -14.03
N LEU A 98 -22.84 0.71 -14.57
CA LEU A 98 -22.75 0.37 -15.98
C LEU A 98 -23.90 -0.57 -16.40
N ALA A 99 -24.26 -1.52 -15.56
CA ALA A 99 -25.37 -2.43 -15.82
C ALA A 99 -26.74 -1.72 -15.97
N VAL A 100 -26.93 -0.55 -15.37
CA VAL A 100 -28.15 0.26 -15.55
C VAL A 100 -28.25 0.76 -17.00
N PHE A 101 -27.14 1.19 -17.57
CA PHE A 101 -27.12 1.63 -18.97
C PHE A 101 -27.40 0.46 -19.92
N ASP A 102 -26.77 -0.69 -19.68
CA ASP A 102 -26.92 -1.89 -20.52
C ASP A 102 -28.34 -2.51 -20.40
N LYS A 103 -28.99 -2.38 -19.23
CA LYS A 103 -30.37 -2.87 -19.01
C LYS A 103 -31.44 -2.08 -19.73
N GLY A 104 -31.11 -0.99 -20.38
CA GLY A 104 -32.06 -0.33 -21.27
C GLY A 104 -32.05 1.19 -21.30
N LEU A 105 -31.29 1.87 -20.44
CA LEU A 105 -31.28 3.35 -20.40
C LEU A 105 -30.86 3.95 -21.74
N LEU A 106 -29.85 3.41 -22.40
CA LEU A 106 -29.44 3.82 -23.75
C LEU A 106 -30.55 3.65 -24.78
N LYS A 107 -31.25 2.49 -24.74
CA LYS A 107 -32.36 2.21 -25.64
C LYS A 107 -33.53 3.14 -25.41
N GLN A 108 -33.89 3.39 -24.14
CA GLN A 108 -34.94 4.33 -23.77
C GLN A 108 -34.67 5.75 -24.30
N ALA A 109 -33.42 6.24 -24.17
CA ALA A 109 -33.04 7.55 -24.66
C ALA A 109 -33.12 7.63 -26.22
N GLN A 110 -32.74 6.57 -26.91
CA GLN A 110 -32.89 6.48 -28.38
C GLN A 110 -34.36 6.49 -28.78
N GLU A 111 -35.20 5.71 -28.13
CA GLU A 111 -36.64 5.65 -28.41
C GLU A 111 -37.32 6.98 -28.09
N ALA A 112 -36.97 7.66 -26.99
CA ALA A 112 -37.49 8.98 -26.65
C ALA A 112 -37.18 10.00 -27.78
N LEU A 113 -35.95 10.02 -28.28
CA LEU A 113 -35.60 10.88 -29.41
C LEU A 113 -36.37 10.49 -30.69
N ARG A 114 -36.53 9.19 -30.99
CA ARG A 114 -37.30 8.72 -32.12
C ARG A 114 -38.77 9.18 -32.07
N LEU A 115 -39.38 9.04 -30.90
CA LEU A 115 -40.77 9.48 -30.64
C LEU A 115 -40.93 11.00 -30.76
N ALA A 116 -39.98 11.79 -30.20
CA ALA A 116 -40.02 13.26 -30.30
C ALA A 116 -39.92 13.72 -31.77
N ARG A 117 -39.04 13.08 -32.59
CA ARG A 117 -38.94 13.37 -34.05
C ARG A 117 -40.21 12.99 -34.78
N PHE A 118 -40.80 11.85 -34.48
CA PHE A 118 -42.05 11.42 -35.10
C PHE A 118 -43.19 12.36 -34.73
N SER A 119 -43.35 12.74 -33.47
CA SER A 119 -44.39 13.71 -33.02
C SER A 119 -44.24 15.08 -33.69
N PHE A 120 -42.99 15.56 -33.85
CA PHE A 120 -42.72 16.81 -34.58
C PHE A 120 -43.12 16.71 -36.04
N GLN A 121 -42.79 15.59 -36.71
CA GLN A 121 -43.19 15.37 -38.13
C GLN A 121 -44.69 15.34 -38.32
N GLN A 122 -45.44 14.90 -37.34
CA GLN A 122 -46.92 14.89 -37.31
C GLN A 122 -47.54 16.25 -36.87
N GLY A 123 -46.68 17.25 -36.57
CA GLY A 123 -47.14 18.55 -36.06
C GLY A 123 -47.70 18.53 -34.62
N ALA A 124 -47.49 17.43 -33.89
CA ALA A 124 -48.00 17.23 -32.54
C ALA A 124 -47.04 17.72 -31.43
N SER A 125 -45.79 18.07 -31.77
CA SER A 125 -44.81 18.58 -30.84
C SER A 125 -43.93 19.68 -31.45
N SER A 126 -43.23 20.41 -30.60
CA SER A 126 -42.35 21.50 -30.97
C SER A 126 -40.94 21.01 -31.34
N LEU A 127 -40.22 21.79 -32.19
CA LEU A 127 -38.83 21.55 -32.48
C LEU A 127 -37.94 21.57 -31.23
N LEU A 128 -38.34 22.34 -30.18
CA LEU A 128 -37.64 22.43 -28.91
C LEU A 128 -37.60 21.07 -28.23
N GLU A 129 -38.72 20.33 -28.22
CA GLU A 129 -38.80 18.99 -27.65
C GLU A 129 -37.84 18.00 -28.33
N VAL A 130 -37.66 18.10 -29.65
CA VAL A 130 -36.71 17.31 -30.39
C VAL A 130 -35.26 17.61 -29.94
N PHE A 131 -34.94 18.91 -29.78
CA PHE A 131 -33.63 19.32 -29.33
C PHE A 131 -33.34 18.87 -27.89
N ASP A 132 -34.34 18.95 -27.01
CA ASP A 132 -34.20 18.46 -25.63
C ASP A 132 -34.02 16.96 -25.59
N ALA A 133 -34.80 16.18 -26.33
CA ALA A 133 -34.57 14.72 -26.44
C ALA A 133 -33.21 14.38 -27.01
N GLN A 134 -32.73 15.14 -27.98
CA GLN A 134 -31.39 14.94 -28.56
C GLN A 134 -30.27 15.30 -27.57
N ARG A 135 -30.47 16.34 -26.77
CA ARG A 135 -29.51 16.72 -25.71
C ARG A 135 -29.43 15.62 -24.64
N VAL A 136 -30.59 15.13 -24.18
CA VAL A 136 -30.67 14.05 -23.19
C VAL A 136 -30.03 12.78 -23.73
N GLN A 137 -30.28 12.37 -24.95
CA GLN A 137 -29.64 11.20 -25.56
C GLN A 137 -28.12 11.33 -25.59
N ARG A 138 -27.60 12.51 -26.01
CA ARG A 138 -26.14 12.73 -26.00
C ARG A 138 -25.55 12.69 -24.61
N GLN A 139 -26.25 13.26 -23.62
CA GLN A 139 -25.80 13.23 -22.23
C GLN A 139 -25.69 11.78 -21.74
N ILE A 140 -26.72 10.97 -21.96
CA ILE A 140 -26.72 9.54 -21.56
C ILE A 140 -25.59 8.76 -22.26
N GLN A 141 -25.28 9.08 -23.53
CA GLN A 141 -24.14 8.46 -24.21
C GLN A 141 -22.78 8.86 -23.61
N MET A 142 -22.64 10.12 -23.20
CA MET A 142 -21.42 10.58 -22.52
C MET A 142 -21.29 9.95 -21.12
N ASP A 143 -22.40 9.88 -20.37
CA ASP A 143 -22.42 9.26 -19.06
C ASP A 143 -22.09 7.77 -19.13
N TYR A 144 -22.56 7.07 -20.15
CA TYR A 144 -22.18 5.68 -20.43
C TYR A 144 -20.68 5.51 -20.72
N ALA A 145 -20.13 6.39 -21.56
CA ALA A 145 -18.69 6.35 -21.83
C ALA A 145 -17.85 6.62 -20.57
N GLN A 146 -18.31 7.58 -19.74
CA GLN A 146 -17.69 7.86 -18.46
C GLN A 146 -17.78 6.67 -17.51
N ALA A 147 -18.94 6.03 -17.40
CA ALA A 147 -19.12 4.85 -16.55
C ALA A 147 -18.21 3.68 -16.97
N ARG A 148 -18.01 3.47 -18.27
CA ARG A 148 -17.06 2.48 -18.79
C ARG A 148 -15.62 2.80 -18.41
N TYR A 149 -15.24 4.07 -18.53
CA TYR A 149 -13.91 4.54 -18.11
C TYR A 149 -13.70 4.33 -16.61
N ASP A 150 -14.67 4.73 -15.79
CA ASP A 150 -14.59 4.61 -14.33
C ASP A 150 -14.49 3.15 -13.89
N LEU A 151 -15.20 2.23 -14.55
CA LEU A 151 -15.07 0.80 -14.32
C LEU A 151 -13.66 0.31 -14.64
N ALA A 152 -13.11 0.67 -15.79
CA ALA A 152 -11.75 0.27 -16.17
C ALA A 152 -10.70 0.78 -15.18
N VAL A 153 -10.85 2.04 -14.73
CA VAL A 153 -9.95 2.63 -13.72
C VAL A 153 -10.09 1.93 -12.36
N SER A 154 -11.32 1.63 -11.93
CA SER A 154 -11.56 0.97 -10.64
C SER A 154 -11.00 -0.46 -10.62
N LEU A 155 -11.15 -1.21 -11.73
CA LEU A 155 -10.54 -2.54 -11.89
C LEU A 155 -9.01 -2.46 -11.87
N ALA A 156 -8.40 -1.54 -12.59
CA ALA A 156 -6.95 -1.35 -12.58
C ALA A 156 -6.40 -0.99 -11.18
N ARG A 157 -7.15 -0.21 -10.39
CA ARG A 157 -6.81 0.09 -9.00
C ARG A 157 -6.90 -1.15 -8.11
N LEU A 158 -7.92 -1.98 -8.31
CA LEU A 158 -8.09 -3.24 -7.58
C LEU A 158 -6.95 -4.20 -7.92
N GLU A 159 -6.63 -4.42 -9.20
CA GLU A 159 -5.50 -5.24 -9.64
C GLU A 159 -4.17 -4.80 -9.01
N ARG A 160 -3.92 -3.50 -9.01
CA ARG A 160 -2.72 -2.94 -8.38
C ARG A 160 -2.68 -3.22 -6.87
N SER A 161 -3.80 -3.17 -6.17
CA SER A 161 -3.85 -3.41 -4.72
C SER A 161 -3.69 -4.88 -4.36
N VAL A 162 -4.14 -5.79 -5.22
CA VAL A 162 -3.97 -7.25 -5.07
C VAL A 162 -2.57 -7.70 -5.50
N GLY A 163 -1.92 -6.94 -6.39
CA GLY A 163 -0.57 -7.22 -6.86
C GLY A 163 -0.48 -8.16 -8.06
N GLY A 164 -1.58 -8.32 -8.81
CA GLY A 164 -1.64 -9.13 -10.03
C GLY A 164 -2.93 -8.91 -10.81
N PRO A 165 -3.02 -9.43 -12.04
CA PRO A 165 -4.25 -9.38 -12.84
C PRO A 165 -5.37 -10.16 -12.11
N LEU A 166 -6.60 -9.64 -12.25
CA LEU A 166 -7.83 -10.26 -11.71
C LEU A 166 -8.37 -11.32 -12.65
#